data_e21b3e1af8f4041bb961bca9d693ec7b
#
_entry.id   e21b3e1af8f4041bb961bca9d693ec7b
#
_cell.length_a   1.000
_cell.length_b   1.000
_cell.length_c   1.000
_cell.angle_alpha   90.00
_cell.angle_beta   90.00
_cell.angle_gamma   90.00
#
_symmetry.space_group_name_H-M   'P 1'
#
loop_
_entity.id
_entity.type
_entity.pdbx_description
1 polymer ?
#
loop_
_entity_poly.entity_id
_entity_poly.type
_entity_poly.pdbx_seq_one_letter_code
_entity_poly.pdbx_strand_id
1 'polypeptide(L)'
;MKTGNAPSLSVVVPHFIFSALSFLCLTVFIFLTGTDVLGPYFNSKLLAITHLAVLGWASMLAFGALYQLIPVVFETALYSELLSKITFWIFAIAIFLLVYAFWTSAFGTTLLYASSLMFIALFGFIGNVLLSQRRGKQNIQSRYVVTAI
;
A
#
# COMPACT_ATOMS: atom_id res chain seq x y z
N MET A 1 7.72 29.04 -0.58
CA MET A 1 7.58 27.64 -0.11
C MET A 1 8.99 27.09 0.12
N LYS A 2 9.30 26.63 1.33
CA LYS A 2 10.60 25.99 1.59
C LYS A 2 10.61 24.62 0.91
N THR A 3 11.37 24.46 -0.14
CA THR A 3 11.55 23.21 -0.90
C THR A 3 12.24 22.06 -0.12
N GLY A 4 12.54 22.29 1.17
CA GLY A 4 13.30 21.36 2.00
C GLY A 4 12.53 20.23 2.70
N ASN A 5 11.20 20.20 2.64
CA ASN A 5 10.38 19.21 3.35
C ASN A 5 9.80 18.12 2.44
N ALA A 6 9.99 18.22 1.12
CA ALA A 6 9.48 17.22 0.20
C ALA A 6 10.17 15.86 0.43
N PRO A 7 9.43 14.74 0.42
CA PRO A 7 10.03 13.41 0.54
C PRO A 7 10.91 13.14 -0.67
N SER A 8 11.94 12.30 -0.47
CA SER A 8 12.81 11.91 -1.57
C SER A 8 12.03 11.10 -2.63
N LEU A 9 12.41 11.24 -3.90
CA LEU A 9 11.84 10.44 -4.99
C LEU A 9 11.96 8.93 -4.72
N SER A 10 12.97 8.50 -4.00
CA SER A 10 13.18 7.10 -3.61
C SER A 10 12.14 6.56 -2.63
N VAL A 11 11.34 7.42 -1.99
CA VAL A 11 10.18 7.02 -1.17
C VAL A 11 8.94 6.90 -2.05
N VAL A 12 8.69 7.89 -2.90
CA VAL A 12 7.40 8.04 -3.59
C VAL A 12 7.32 7.21 -4.87
N VAL A 13 8.34 7.28 -5.70
CA VAL A 13 8.36 6.65 -7.03
C VAL A 13 8.15 5.13 -6.99
N PRO A 14 8.77 4.36 -6.06
CA PRO A 14 8.54 2.92 -5.98
C PRO A 14 7.07 2.53 -5.76
N HIS A 15 6.31 3.31 -4.97
CA HIS A 15 4.88 3.06 -4.75
C HIS A 15 4.07 3.20 -6.05
N PHE A 16 4.33 4.25 -6.83
CA PHE A 16 3.63 4.46 -8.11
C PHE A 16 4.02 3.41 -9.15
N ILE A 17 5.32 3.04 -9.24
CA ILE A 17 5.77 1.99 -10.16
C ILE A 17 5.12 0.65 -9.78
N PHE A 18 5.15 0.28 -8.49
CA PHE A 18 4.53 -0.97 -8.04
C PHE A 18 3.02 -0.98 -8.29
N SER A 19 2.35 0.14 -8.05
CA SER A 19 0.92 0.29 -8.34
C SER A 19 0.62 0.09 -9.84
N ALA A 20 1.38 0.72 -10.73
CA ALA A 20 1.22 0.59 -12.18
C ALA A 20 1.47 -0.86 -12.65
N LEU A 21 2.53 -1.51 -12.13
CA LEU A 21 2.82 -2.92 -12.44
C LEU A 21 1.72 -3.85 -11.90
N SER A 22 1.20 -3.58 -10.71
CA SER A 22 0.08 -4.35 -10.14
C SER A 22 -1.18 -4.22 -10.99
N PHE A 23 -1.46 -3.03 -11.53
CA PHE A 23 -2.58 -2.83 -12.45
C PHE A 23 -2.40 -3.61 -13.76
N LEU A 24 -1.18 -3.61 -14.30
CA LEU A 24 -0.87 -4.42 -15.49
C LEU A 24 -1.04 -5.92 -15.19
N CYS A 25 -0.48 -6.42 -14.07
CA CYS A 25 -0.65 -7.81 -13.66
C CYS A 25 -2.14 -8.17 -13.45
N LEU A 26 -2.91 -7.26 -12.85
CA LEU A 26 -4.35 -7.41 -12.64
C LEU A 26 -5.07 -7.65 -13.98
N THR A 27 -4.79 -6.83 -15.00
CA THR A 27 -5.41 -6.99 -16.33
C THR A 27 -5.04 -8.31 -16.99
N VAL A 28 -3.78 -8.75 -16.85
CA VAL A 28 -3.33 -10.05 -17.33
C VAL A 28 -4.05 -11.19 -16.58
N PHE A 29 -4.17 -11.11 -15.27
CA PHE A 29 -4.84 -12.14 -14.46
C PHE A 29 -6.33 -12.26 -14.81
N ILE A 30 -7.03 -11.15 -15.03
CA ILE A 30 -8.43 -11.14 -15.49
C ILE A 30 -8.52 -11.83 -16.86
N PHE A 31 -7.62 -11.49 -17.78
CA PHE A 31 -7.60 -12.09 -19.11
C PHE A 31 -7.35 -13.60 -19.08
N LEU A 32 -6.39 -14.06 -18.26
CA LEU A 32 -6.04 -15.48 -18.13
C LEU A 32 -7.14 -16.29 -17.42
N THR A 33 -7.93 -15.67 -16.55
CA THR A 33 -8.99 -16.36 -15.81
C THR A 33 -10.28 -16.46 -16.63
N GLY A 34 -10.52 -15.55 -17.56
CA GLY A 34 -11.68 -15.58 -18.44
C GLY A 34 -13.01 -15.73 -17.70
N THR A 35 -13.86 -16.65 -18.16
CA THR A 35 -15.17 -16.93 -17.55
C THR A 35 -15.11 -17.70 -16.24
N ASP A 36 -13.96 -18.26 -15.85
CA ASP A 36 -13.80 -19.01 -14.58
C ASP A 36 -14.07 -18.13 -13.35
N VAL A 37 -13.91 -16.79 -13.51
CA VAL A 37 -14.21 -15.80 -12.45
C VAL A 37 -15.71 -15.77 -12.11
N LEU A 38 -16.57 -16.15 -13.05
CA LEU A 38 -18.03 -16.15 -12.90
C LEU A 38 -18.57 -17.41 -12.23
N GLY A 39 -17.70 -18.31 -11.77
CA GLY A 39 -18.04 -19.56 -11.12
C GLY A 39 -18.62 -19.40 -9.70
N PRO A 40 -18.68 -20.51 -8.91
CA PRO A 40 -19.35 -20.53 -7.61
C PRO A 40 -18.79 -19.52 -6.62
N TYR A 41 -19.57 -19.22 -5.57
CA TYR A 41 -19.37 -18.19 -4.54
C TYR A 41 -17.95 -18.06 -3.96
N PHE A 42 -17.17 -19.13 -3.90
CA PHE A 42 -15.79 -19.09 -3.46
C PHE A 42 -14.86 -19.43 -4.63
N ASN A 43 -14.25 -18.39 -5.20
CA ASN A 43 -13.24 -18.55 -6.23
C ASN A 43 -11.92 -17.93 -5.73
N SER A 44 -10.91 -18.77 -5.48
CA SER A 44 -9.63 -18.30 -4.94
C SER A 44 -8.85 -17.43 -5.94
N LYS A 45 -9.02 -17.64 -7.25
CA LYS A 45 -8.45 -16.74 -8.26
C LYS A 45 -9.10 -15.37 -8.23
N LEU A 46 -10.43 -15.30 -8.01
CA LEU A 46 -11.12 -14.02 -7.82
C LEU A 46 -10.60 -13.27 -6.59
N LEU A 47 -10.33 -14.00 -5.49
CA LEU A 47 -9.72 -13.40 -4.30
C LEU A 47 -8.32 -12.84 -4.60
N ALA A 48 -7.48 -13.59 -5.35
CA ALA A 48 -6.16 -13.10 -5.77
C ALA A 48 -6.27 -11.79 -6.58
N ILE A 49 -7.18 -11.75 -7.57
CA ILE A 49 -7.44 -10.60 -8.42
C ILE A 49 -7.91 -9.41 -7.58
N THR A 50 -8.87 -9.62 -6.68
CA THR A 50 -9.43 -8.56 -5.81
C THR A 50 -8.36 -7.99 -4.88
N HIS A 51 -7.55 -8.85 -4.25
CA HIS A 51 -6.48 -8.39 -3.36
C HIS A 51 -5.37 -7.65 -4.13
N LEU A 52 -5.03 -8.09 -5.33
CA LEU A 52 -4.08 -7.38 -6.17
C LEU A 52 -4.62 -6.01 -6.60
N ALA A 53 -5.92 -5.91 -6.91
CA ALA A 53 -6.58 -4.65 -7.24
C ALA A 53 -6.58 -3.67 -6.05
N VAL A 54 -7.01 -4.13 -4.88
CA VAL A 54 -7.15 -3.26 -3.71
C VAL A 54 -5.80 -2.94 -3.08
N LEU A 55 -4.95 -3.94 -2.84
CA LEU A 55 -3.70 -3.76 -2.10
C LEU A 55 -2.54 -3.39 -3.03
N GLY A 56 -2.40 -4.10 -4.15
CA GLY A 56 -1.30 -3.88 -5.09
C GLY A 56 -1.44 -2.57 -5.87
N TRP A 57 -2.62 -2.30 -6.41
CA TRP A 57 -2.86 -1.10 -7.18
C TRP A 57 -3.33 0.08 -6.31
N ALA A 58 -4.53 -0.01 -5.75
CA ALA A 58 -5.16 1.15 -5.12
C ALA A 58 -4.44 1.59 -3.83
N SER A 59 -4.07 0.66 -2.93
CA SER A 59 -3.39 1.01 -1.67
C SER A 59 -1.97 1.51 -1.90
N MET A 60 -1.21 0.91 -2.82
CA MET A 60 0.14 1.41 -3.13
C MET A 60 0.09 2.80 -3.76
N LEU A 61 -0.87 3.06 -4.65
CA LEU A 61 -1.10 4.39 -5.21
C LEU A 61 -1.41 5.41 -4.10
N ALA A 62 -2.32 5.05 -3.21
CA ALA A 62 -2.71 5.90 -2.08
C ALA A 62 -1.54 6.19 -1.13
N PHE A 63 -0.71 5.18 -0.80
CA PHE A 63 0.46 5.37 0.06
C PHE A 63 1.49 6.31 -0.56
N GLY A 64 1.77 6.14 -1.86
CA GLY A 64 2.66 7.04 -2.60
C GLY A 64 2.15 8.49 -2.60
N ALA A 65 0.84 8.68 -2.85
CA ALA A 65 0.20 9.98 -2.82
C ALA A 65 0.19 10.59 -1.41
N LEU A 66 -0.12 9.80 -0.37
CA LEU A 66 -0.10 10.28 1.02
C LEU A 66 1.29 10.70 1.47
N TYR A 67 2.34 9.98 1.10
CA TYR A 67 3.71 10.41 1.40
C TYR A 67 4.07 11.74 0.76
N GLN A 68 3.54 12.06 -0.43
CA GLN A 68 3.70 13.40 -1.03
C GLN A 68 2.88 14.47 -0.31
N LEU A 69 1.69 14.11 0.16
CA LEU A 69 0.75 15.04 0.78
C LEU A 69 1.17 15.44 2.21
N ILE A 70 1.75 14.51 2.97
CA ILE A 70 2.14 14.70 4.38
C ILE A 70 2.97 15.97 4.59
N PRO A 71 4.07 16.22 3.85
CA PRO A 71 4.87 17.43 4.05
C PRO A 71 4.12 18.73 3.72
N VAL A 72 3.15 18.65 2.81
CA VAL A 72 2.35 19.82 2.41
C VAL A 72 1.29 20.13 3.48
N VAL A 73 0.57 19.11 3.94
CA VAL A 73 -0.53 19.27 4.90
C VAL A 73 -0.04 19.58 6.31
N PHE A 74 1.03 18.92 6.75
CA PHE A 74 1.57 19.10 8.09
C PHE A 74 2.69 20.12 8.19
N GLU A 75 3.11 20.70 7.06
CA GLU A 75 4.22 21.66 6.98
C GLU A 75 5.53 21.13 7.61
N THR A 76 5.76 19.82 7.55
CA THR A 76 6.91 19.15 8.16
C THR A 76 7.44 18.04 7.24
N ALA A 77 8.72 17.70 7.37
CA ALA A 77 9.28 16.54 6.71
C ALA A 77 8.69 15.24 7.29
N LEU A 78 8.73 14.15 6.52
CA LEU A 78 8.38 12.81 7.00
C LEU A 78 9.18 12.46 8.26
N TYR A 79 8.53 11.75 9.20
CA TYR A 79 9.19 11.29 10.41
C TYR A 79 10.44 10.46 10.09
N SER A 80 10.31 9.50 9.18
CA SER A 80 11.42 8.67 8.72
C SER A 80 11.20 8.18 7.29
N GLU A 81 12.08 8.59 6.37
CA GLU A 81 12.10 8.06 5.01
C GLU A 81 12.57 6.60 4.96
N LEU A 82 13.47 6.21 5.89
CA LEU A 82 13.91 4.82 6.00
C LEU A 82 12.75 3.89 6.35
N LEU A 83 11.92 4.30 7.32
CA LEU A 83 10.72 3.56 7.70
C LEU A 83 9.76 3.42 6.52
N SER A 84 9.58 4.48 5.73
CA SER A 84 8.75 4.44 4.51
C SER A 84 9.26 3.42 3.49
N LYS A 85 10.57 3.33 3.28
CA LYS A 85 11.19 2.35 2.37
C LYS A 85 11.05 0.92 2.89
N ILE A 86 11.26 0.71 4.19
CA ILE A 86 11.11 -0.61 4.82
C ILE A 86 9.65 -1.08 4.72
N THR A 87 8.70 -0.23 5.07
CA THR A 87 7.27 -0.55 4.98
C THR A 87 6.83 -0.83 3.56
N PHE A 88 7.35 -0.10 2.56
CA PHE A 88 7.11 -0.39 1.15
C PHE A 88 7.50 -1.83 0.79
N TRP A 89 8.74 -2.26 1.12
CA TRP A 89 9.21 -3.60 0.77
C TRP A 89 8.45 -4.70 1.50
N ILE A 90 8.17 -4.50 2.81
CA ILE A 90 7.36 -5.47 3.57
C ILE A 90 5.96 -5.60 2.96
N PHE A 91 5.33 -4.48 2.61
CA PHE A 91 3.99 -4.47 2.01
C PHE A 91 3.99 -5.12 0.63
N ALA A 92 4.98 -4.84 -0.21
CA ALA A 92 5.13 -5.44 -1.53
C ALA A 92 5.31 -6.97 -1.45
N ILE A 93 6.15 -7.46 -0.54
CA ILE A 93 6.35 -8.90 -0.30
C ILE A 93 5.05 -9.52 0.24
N ALA A 94 4.36 -8.86 1.16
CA ALA A 94 3.09 -9.33 1.70
C ALA A 94 2.02 -9.48 0.61
N ILE A 95 1.89 -8.51 -0.30
CA ILE A 95 0.96 -8.57 -1.44
C ILE A 95 1.31 -9.76 -2.34
N PHE A 96 2.59 -9.92 -2.66
CA PHE A 96 3.04 -11.01 -3.53
C PHE A 96 2.70 -12.38 -2.92
N LEU A 97 3.01 -12.60 -1.65
CA LEU A 97 2.68 -13.84 -0.94
C LEU A 97 1.17 -14.06 -0.85
N LEU A 98 0.40 -13.00 -0.61
CA LEU A 98 -1.05 -13.07 -0.49
C LEU A 98 -1.71 -13.47 -1.82
N VAL A 99 -1.31 -12.80 -2.90
CA VAL A 99 -1.79 -13.10 -4.26
C VAL A 99 -1.39 -14.53 -4.67
N TYR A 100 -0.15 -14.93 -4.38
CA TYR A 100 0.31 -16.29 -4.61
C TYR A 100 -0.51 -17.32 -3.83
N ALA A 101 -0.76 -17.09 -2.52
CA ALA A 101 -1.54 -18.00 -1.69
C ALA A 101 -2.96 -18.20 -2.23
N PHE A 102 -3.62 -17.12 -2.65
CA PHE A 102 -4.96 -17.21 -3.25
C PHE A 102 -4.92 -17.85 -4.65
N TRP A 103 -3.96 -17.48 -5.50
CA TRP A 103 -3.88 -18.02 -6.85
C TRP A 103 -3.65 -19.53 -6.89
N THR A 104 -2.82 -20.04 -5.97
CA THR A 104 -2.49 -21.47 -5.86
C THR A 104 -3.36 -22.23 -4.84
N SER A 105 -4.30 -21.56 -4.18
CA SER A 105 -5.11 -22.10 -3.08
C SER A 105 -4.27 -22.60 -1.90
N ALA A 106 -3.09 -22.03 -1.67
CA ALA A 106 -2.17 -22.37 -0.58
C ALA A 106 -2.54 -21.60 0.70
N PHE A 107 -3.66 -21.96 1.33
CA PHE A 107 -4.25 -21.26 2.48
C PHE A 107 -3.57 -21.53 3.83
N GLY A 108 -2.51 -22.32 3.88
CA GLY A 108 -1.83 -22.66 5.13
C GLY A 108 -0.89 -21.56 5.65
N THR A 109 0.34 -21.95 5.91
CA THR A 109 1.38 -21.07 6.48
C THR A 109 1.69 -19.86 5.60
N THR A 110 1.57 -19.98 4.27
CA THR A 110 1.80 -18.87 3.33
C THR A 110 0.83 -17.72 3.59
N LEU A 111 -0.45 -18.01 3.78
CA LEU A 111 -1.46 -16.99 4.07
C LEU A 111 -1.20 -16.33 5.43
N LEU A 112 -0.77 -17.11 6.44
CA LEU A 112 -0.42 -16.60 7.75
C LEU A 112 0.75 -15.61 7.67
N TYR A 113 1.83 -15.96 6.95
CA TYR A 113 2.97 -15.04 6.78
C TYR A 113 2.58 -13.80 5.98
N ALA A 114 1.82 -13.95 4.89
CA ALA A 114 1.36 -12.83 4.08
C ALA A 114 0.55 -11.84 4.92
N SER A 115 -0.43 -12.31 5.69
CA SER A 115 -1.26 -11.46 6.55
C SER A 115 -0.46 -10.81 7.67
N SER A 116 0.46 -11.53 8.32
CA SER A 116 1.33 -10.97 9.36
C SER A 116 2.21 -9.84 8.83
N LEU A 117 2.86 -10.04 7.69
CA LEU A 117 3.66 -8.99 7.03
C LEU A 117 2.80 -7.79 6.62
N MET A 118 1.56 -8.05 6.16
CA MET A 118 0.61 -6.99 5.82
C MET A 118 0.30 -6.11 7.03
N PHE A 119 0.01 -6.71 8.19
CA PHE A 119 -0.22 -5.97 9.43
C PHE A 119 1.01 -5.15 9.83
N ILE A 120 2.20 -5.74 9.82
CA ILE A 120 3.45 -5.04 10.16
C ILE A 120 3.64 -3.81 9.26
N ALA A 121 3.44 -3.97 7.95
CA ALA A 121 3.59 -2.88 7.00
C ALA A 121 2.55 -1.77 7.22
N LEU A 122 1.27 -2.12 7.44
CA LEU A 122 0.21 -1.15 7.71
C LEU A 122 0.48 -0.37 9.00
N PHE A 123 0.84 -1.04 10.09
CA PHE A 123 1.21 -0.35 11.34
C PHE A 123 2.45 0.53 11.17
N GLY A 124 3.44 0.08 10.40
CA GLY A 124 4.62 0.89 10.05
C GLY A 124 4.24 2.15 9.28
N PHE A 125 3.35 2.03 8.29
CA PHE A 125 2.84 3.16 7.52
C PHE A 125 2.06 4.14 8.41
N ILE A 126 1.07 3.65 9.16
CA ILE A 126 0.25 4.47 10.07
C ILE A 126 1.14 5.15 11.11
N GLY A 127 2.08 4.42 11.71
CA GLY A 127 3.02 4.96 12.69
C GLY A 127 3.86 6.10 12.10
N ASN A 128 4.37 5.95 10.87
CA ASN A 128 5.14 7.00 10.20
C ASN A 128 4.30 8.26 9.93
N VAL A 129 3.03 8.07 9.51
CA VAL A 129 2.08 9.19 9.28
C VAL A 129 1.78 9.92 10.59
N LEU A 130 1.40 9.19 11.64
CA LEU A 130 1.05 9.78 12.94
C LEU A 130 2.24 10.50 13.61
N LEU A 131 3.44 9.93 13.51
CA LEU A 131 4.65 10.56 14.03
C LEU A 131 5.05 11.80 13.22
N SER A 132 4.83 11.80 11.91
CA SER A 132 5.01 12.99 11.05
C SER A 132 4.04 14.10 11.45
N GLN A 133 2.77 13.77 11.69
CA GLN A 133 1.76 14.72 12.15
C GLN A 133 2.13 15.36 13.49
N ARG A 134 2.62 14.57 14.45
CA ARG A 134 3.03 15.10 15.77
C ARG A 134 4.17 16.12 15.67
N ARG A 135 4.99 16.05 14.64
CA ARG A 135 6.06 17.02 14.35
C ARG A 135 5.57 18.25 13.60
N GLY A 136 4.43 18.16 12.93
CA GLY A 136 3.85 19.24 12.14
C GLY A 136 3.15 20.29 13.00
N LYS A 137 2.96 21.46 12.43
CA LYS A 137 2.12 22.47 13.03
C LYS A 137 0.67 22.04 12.97
N GLN A 138 -0.05 22.11 14.10
CA GLN A 138 -1.48 21.86 14.13
C GLN A 138 -2.21 22.99 13.43
N ASN A 139 -2.64 22.78 12.21
CA ASN A 139 -3.55 23.66 11.50
C ASN A 139 -4.91 22.98 11.25
N ILE A 140 -5.89 23.77 10.78
CA ILE A 140 -7.25 23.26 10.53
C ILE A 140 -7.23 22.12 9.50
N GLN A 141 -6.41 22.23 8.45
CA GLN A 141 -6.30 21.22 7.38
C GLN A 141 -5.77 19.89 7.90
N SER A 142 -4.75 19.90 8.79
CA SER A 142 -4.18 18.68 9.36
C SER A 142 -5.20 17.88 10.19
N ARG A 143 -6.13 18.58 10.88
CA ARG A 143 -7.17 17.93 11.67
C ARG A 143 -8.16 17.12 10.82
N TYR A 144 -8.53 17.63 9.63
CA TYR A 144 -9.47 16.94 8.75
C TYR A 144 -8.86 15.68 8.12
N VAL A 145 -7.58 15.71 7.79
CA VAL A 145 -6.89 14.54 7.20
C VAL A 145 -6.79 13.39 8.19
N VAL A 146 -6.53 13.68 9.48
CA VAL A 146 -6.36 12.64 10.51
C VAL A 146 -7.69 12.01 10.93
N THR A 147 -8.79 12.73 10.84
CA THR A 147 -10.13 12.18 11.13
C THR A 147 -10.67 11.31 10.01
N ALA A 148 -10.09 11.38 8.81
CA ALA A 148 -10.49 10.60 7.63
C ALA A 148 -9.70 9.29 7.45
N ILE A 149 -8.62 9.07 8.25
CA ILE A 149 -7.79 7.86 8.27
C ILE A 149 -8.21 6.97 9.43
#